data_28f4db21e5428d8c049ecac59c0b211e
#
_entry.id   28f4db21e5428d8c049ecac59c0b211e
#
_cell.length_a   1.000
_cell.length_b   1.000
_cell.length_c   1.000
_cell.angle_alpha   90.00
_cell.angle_beta   90.00
_cell.angle_gamma   90.00
#
_symmetry.space_group_name_H-M   'P 1'
#
loop_
_entity.id
_entity.type
_entity.pdbx_description
1 polymer ?
#
loop_
_entity_poly.entity_id
_entity_poly.type
_entity_poly.pdbx_seq_one_letter_code
_entity_poly.pdbx_strand_id
1 'polypeptide(L)'
;RSKSGGAHIFFFFKDYINAGEFRDKASEISAVLGYGGCEVFPKQEQILVERGDVGNFINLPYFDTEQTLRYAIREDGEPASLEEFLDLVDKRSVSPDGFVGLTFGKQVDEFKDWAPCLGCMFGQGIPEGTRNTVMFAAAVGCKKEQPENWKARLEEINSKYCTPSLPASEIVTIQNQHEKKDYGFPCDQEPLKSFCNKTLCKTRKFGIGSH
;
A
#
# COMPACT_ATOMS: atom_id res chain seq x y z
N ARG A 1 2.52 -20.22 1.08
CA ARG A 1 1.92 -20.47 -0.24
C ARG A 1 0.44 -20.83 -0.08
N SER A 2 -0.44 -20.36 -0.96
CA SER A 2 -1.85 -20.74 -0.98
C SER A 2 -2.11 -21.85 -2.00
N LYS A 3 -3.30 -22.51 -1.93
CA LYS A 3 -3.71 -23.52 -2.93
C LYS A 3 -3.72 -22.98 -4.37
N SER A 4 -4.00 -21.70 -4.54
CA SER A 4 -4.03 -21.01 -5.85
C SER A 4 -2.65 -20.54 -6.34
N GLY A 5 -1.59 -20.85 -5.64
CA GLY A 5 -0.23 -20.38 -5.96
C GLY A 5 0.13 -18.99 -5.44
N GLY A 6 -0.81 -18.31 -4.77
CA GLY A 6 -0.55 -17.02 -4.12
C GLY A 6 0.29 -17.14 -2.86
N ALA A 7 0.70 -15.99 -2.30
CA ALA A 7 1.41 -15.90 -1.03
C ALA A 7 0.50 -15.32 0.05
N HIS A 8 0.70 -15.77 1.29
CA HIS A 8 0.15 -15.14 2.49
C HIS A 8 1.31 -14.65 3.32
N ILE A 9 1.22 -13.43 3.82
CA ILE A 9 2.18 -12.83 4.74
C ILE A 9 1.56 -12.89 6.13
N PHE A 10 2.26 -13.49 7.09
CA PHE A 10 1.85 -13.55 8.49
C PHE A 10 2.79 -12.66 9.31
N PHE A 11 2.21 -11.84 10.16
CA PHE A 11 2.93 -11.04 11.14
C PHE A 11 2.74 -11.67 12.52
N PHE A 12 3.84 -11.93 13.20
CA PHE A 12 3.85 -12.49 14.53
C PHE A 12 4.32 -11.43 15.51
N PHE A 13 3.60 -11.29 16.61
CA PHE A 13 3.84 -10.27 17.62
C PHE A 13 4.22 -10.89 18.95
N LYS A 14 5.07 -10.18 19.70
CA LYS A 14 5.46 -10.57 21.07
C LYS A 14 4.37 -10.30 22.10
N ASP A 15 3.38 -9.48 21.74
CA ASP A 15 2.26 -9.09 22.58
C ASP A 15 1.03 -8.77 21.71
N TYR A 16 -0.11 -8.50 22.34
CA TYR A 16 -1.33 -8.14 21.63
C TYR A 16 -1.21 -6.79 20.92
N ILE A 17 -1.78 -6.72 19.74
CA ILE A 17 -1.90 -5.50 18.93
C ILE A 17 -3.37 -5.21 18.66
N ASN A 18 -3.75 -3.93 18.64
CA ASN A 18 -5.09 -3.53 18.21
C ASN A 18 -5.32 -3.88 16.75
N ALA A 19 -6.47 -4.50 16.43
CA ALA A 19 -6.77 -4.98 15.09
C ALA A 19 -6.89 -3.83 14.07
N GLY A 20 -7.40 -2.66 14.47
CA GLY A 20 -7.48 -1.47 13.62
C GLY A 20 -6.09 -0.93 13.28
N GLU A 21 -5.25 -0.71 14.31
CA GLU A 21 -3.87 -0.25 14.12
C GLU A 21 -3.05 -1.22 13.26
N PHE A 22 -3.22 -2.52 13.47
CA PHE A 22 -2.58 -3.53 12.63
C PHE A 22 -3.03 -3.41 11.17
N ARG A 23 -4.34 -3.33 10.92
CA ARG A 23 -4.88 -3.25 9.55
C ARG A 23 -4.41 -2.01 8.83
N ASP A 24 -4.42 -0.86 9.49
CA ASP A 24 -3.96 0.40 8.90
C ASP A 24 -2.49 0.30 8.51
N LYS A 25 -1.65 -0.19 9.43
CA LYS A 25 -0.21 -0.35 9.17
C LYS A 25 0.09 -1.43 8.12
N ALA A 26 -0.58 -2.57 8.16
CA ALA A 26 -0.41 -3.63 7.16
C ALA A 26 -0.87 -3.19 5.77
N SER A 27 -1.93 -2.37 5.67
CA SER A 27 -2.38 -1.77 4.41
C SER A 27 -1.36 -0.77 3.87
N GLU A 28 -0.76 0.05 4.74
CA GLU A 28 0.34 0.96 4.39
C GLU A 28 1.55 0.18 3.85
N ILE A 29 1.96 -0.89 4.54
CA ILE A 29 3.07 -1.77 4.11
C ILE A 29 2.77 -2.39 2.75
N SER A 30 1.57 -2.94 2.55
CA SER A 30 1.21 -3.56 1.28
C SER A 30 1.19 -2.55 0.14
N ALA A 31 0.74 -1.32 0.38
CA ALA A 31 0.78 -0.24 -0.61
C ALA A 31 2.20 0.14 -0.99
N VAL A 32 3.11 0.24 0.00
CA VAL A 32 4.56 0.49 -0.23
C VAL A 32 5.19 -0.61 -1.08
N LEU A 33 4.80 -1.86 -0.85
CA LEU A 33 5.33 -3.01 -1.60
C LEU A 33 4.69 -3.21 -2.98
N GLY A 34 3.75 -2.34 -3.38
CA GLY A 34 3.06 -2.44 -4.67
C GLY A 34 1.84 -3.36 -4.68
N TYR A 35 1.42 -3.87 -3.52
CA TYR A 35 0.27 -4.75 -3.36
C TYR A 35 -0.93 -4.06 -2.68
N GLY A 36 -1.09 -2.76 -2.91
CA GLY A 36 -2.25 -2.01 -2.42
C GLY A 36 -3.56 -2.66 -2.84
N GLY A 37 -4.50 -2.77 -1.89
CA GLY A 37 -5.78 -3.43 -2.12
C GLY A 37 -5.78 -4.95 -1.89
N CYS A 38 -4.65 -5.55 -1.46
CA CYS A 38 -4.67 -6.94 -1.00
C CYS A 38 -5.54 -7.09 0.26
N GLU A 39 -6.07 -8.30 0.48
CA GLU A 39 -6.87 -8.55 1.68
C GLU A 39 -5.98 -8.56 2.92
N VAL A 40 -6.37 -7.79 3.95
CA VAL A 40 -5.74 -7.76 5.26
C VAL A 40 -6.70 -8.35 6.30
N PHE A 41 -6.23 -9.28 7.11
CA PHE A 41 -6.95 -9.91 8.21
C PHE A 41 -6.29 -9.58 9.54
N PRO A 42 -7.10 -9.36 10.61
CA PRO A 42 -8.55 -9.48 10.68
C PRO A 42 -9.27 -8.35 9.95
N LYS A 43 -10.45 -8.64 9.35
CA LYS A 43 -11.31 -7.62 8.71
C LYS A 43 -12.09 -6.79 9.73
N GLN A 44 -12.33 -7.34 10.90
CA GLN A 44 -13.05 -6.69 12.00
C GLN A 44 -12.07 -6.03 12.96
N GLU A 45 -12.43 -4.87 13.46
CA GLU A 45 -11.68 -4.17 14.51
C GLU A 45 -12.12 -4.64 15.91
N GLN A 46 -13.38 -5.03 16.03
CA GLN A 46 -13.97 -5.50 17.27
C GLN A 46 -14.85 -6.73 17.01
N ILE A 47 -14.89 -7.61 17.99
CA ILE A 47 -15.79 -8.75 18.04
C ILE A 47 -16.76 -8.51 19.18
N LEU A 48 -18.05 -8.40 18.85
CA LEU A 48 -19.11 -8.25 19.84
C LEU A 48 -19.61 -9.64 20.27
N VAL A 49 -18.89 -10.26 21.17
CA VAL A 49 -19.18 -11.62 21.68
C VAL A 49 -20.62 -11.74 22.18
N GLU A 50 -21.16 -10.69 22.78
CA GLU A 50 -22.55 -10.62 23.28
C GLU A 50 -23.59 -10.77 22.17
N ARG A 51 -23.22 -10.49 20.91
CA ARG A 51 -24.06 -10.65 19.72
C ARG A 51 -23.83 -11.98 19.00
N GLY A 52 -22.94 -12.83 19.54
CA GLY A 52 -22.54 -14.08 18.89
C GLY A 52 -21.59 -13.88 17.70
N ASP A 53 -20.95 -12.71 17.61
CA ASP A 53 -19.96 -12.46 16.54
C ASP A 53 -18.77 -13.41 16.70
N VAL A 54 -18.30 -13.95 15.59
CA VAL A 54 -17.06 -14.73 15.49
C VAL A 54 -16.06 -13.98 14.62
N GLY A 55 -14.77 -14.11 14.96
CA GLY A 55 -13.69 -13.53 14.16
C GLY A 55 -13.57 -14.17 12.78
N ASN A 56 -12.73 -13.59 11.95
CA ASN A 56 -12.42 -14.17 10.65
C ASN A 56 -11.62 -15.46 10.80
N PHE A 57 -11.97 -16.45 10.01
CA PHE A 57 -11.17 -17.66 9.90
C PHE A 57 -9.87 -17.39 9.15
N ILE A 58 -8.75 -17.83 9.74
CA ILE A 58 -7.44 -17.82 9.10
C ILE A 58 -6.98 -19.26 8.95
N ASN A 59 -6.62 -19.63 7.74
CA ASN A 59 -6.02 -20.93 7.50
C ASN A 59 -4.59 -20.94 8.03
N LEU A 60 -4.32 -21.74 9.04
CA LEU A 60 -2.99 -21.86 9.61
C LEU A 60 -2.03 -22.55 8.61
N PRO A 61 -0.78 -22.11 8.54
CA PRO A 61 0.27 -22.88 7.89
C PRO A 61 0.49 -24.20 8.65
N TYR A 62 0.98 -25.21 7.96
CA TYR A 62 1.26 -26.55 8.52
C TYR A 62 0.08 -27.30 9.15
N PHE A 63 -1.17 -26.85 8.96
CA PHE A 63 -2.31 -27.66 9.33
C PHE A 63 -2.33 -28.89 8.44
N ASP A 64 -2.41 -30.08 9.06
CA ASP A 64 -2.26 -31.39 8.39
C ASP A 64 -0.92 -31.49 7.65
N THR A 65 0.16 -31.62 8.40
CA THR A 65 1.54 -31.53 7.92
C THR A 65 1.90 -32.55 6.85
N GLU A 66 1.19 -33.68 6.78
CA GLU A 66 1.44 -34.73 5.79
C GLU A 66 0.87 -34.37 4.40
N GLN A 67 -0.14 -33.54 4.34
CA GLN A 67 -0.84 -33.18 3.10
C GLN A 67 -0.89 -31.70 2.79
N THR A 68 -0.35 -30.85 3.65
CA THR A 68 -0.45 -29.40 3.51
C THR A 68 0.38 -28.89 2.35
N LEU A 69 -0.23 -27.97 1.59
CA LEU A 69 0.46 -27.13 0.62
C LEU A 69 0.76 -25.72 1.18
N ARG A 70 0.48 -25.49 2.47
CA ARG A 70 0.66 -24.20 3.14
C ARG A 70 1.84 -24.28 4.09
N TYR A 71 2.99 -23.93 3.57
CA TYR A 71 4.26 -23.89 4.29
C TYR A 71 4.93 -22.53 4.13
N ALA A 72 5.81 -22.19 5.05
CA ALA A 72 6.69 -21.02 4.92
C ALA A 72 7.76 -21.30 3.86
N ILE A 73 8.18 -20.23 3.19
CA ILE A 73 9.24 -20.27 2.19
C ILE A 73 10.47 -19.64 2.80
N ARG A 74 11.61 -20.32 2.73
CA ARG A 74 12.92 -19.81 3.14
C ARG A 74 13.46 -18.80 2.12
N GLU A 75 14.54 -18.12 2.48
CA GLU A 75 15.20 -17.14 1.61
C GLU A 75 15.75 -17.75 0.31
N ASP A 76 16.06 -19.05 0.33
CA ASP A 76 16.49 -19.81 -0.85
C ASP A 76 15.32 -20.25 -1.77
N GLY A 77 14.07 -19.94 -1.38
CA GLY A 77 12.86 -20.29 -2.11
C GLY A 77 12.29 -21.68 -1.79
N GLU A 78 12.96 -22.47 -0.96
CA GLU A 78 12.54 -23.82 -0.58
C GLU A 78 11.55 -23.82 0.59
N PRO A 79 10.72 -24.86 0.74
CA PRO A 79 9.83 -25.02 1.88
C PRO A 79 10.61 -25.14 3.19
N ALA A 80 10.18 -24.39 4.22
CA ALA A 80 10.67 -24.61 5.56
C ALA A 80 9.96 -25.82 6.22
N SER A 81 10.66 -26.56 7.08
CA SER A 81 10.02 -27.50 7.99
C SER A 81 9.17 -26.78 9.04
N LEU A 82 8.29 -27.50 9.75
CA LEU A 82 7.53 -26.93 10.87
C LEU A 82 8.46 -26.38 11.96
N GLU A 83 9.52 -27.10 12.29
CA GLU A 83 10.50 -26.70 13.31
C GLU A 83 11.22 -25.40 12.89
N GLU A 84 11.73 -25.34 11.67
CA GLU A 84 12.34 -24.13 11.10
C GLU A 84 11.37 -22.94 11.10
N PHE A 85 10.09 -23.18 10.78
CA PHE A 85 9.07 -22.13 10.81
C PHE A 85 8.83 -21.60 12.21
N LEU A 86 8.71 -22.47 13.23
CA LEU A 86 8.54 -22.06 14.62
C LEU A 86 9.74 -21.27 15.12
N ASP A 87 10.94 -21.73 14.81
CA ASP A 87 12.18 -21.00 15.09
C ASP A 87 12.21 -19.60 14.46
N LEU A 88 11.73 -19.48 13.22
CA LEU A 88 11.63 -18.20 12.53
C LEU A 88 10.61 -17.28 13.20
N VAL A 89 9.47 -17.82 13.63
CA VAL A 89 8.45 -17.06 14.37
C VAL A 89 9.04 -16.48 15.65
N ASP A 90 9.72 -17.28 16.44
CA ASP A 90 10.33 -16.82 17.70
C ASP A 90 11.38 -15.74 17.47
N LYS A 91 12.24 -15.91 16.47
CA LYS A 91 13.33 -14.97 16.17
C LYS A 91 12.85 -13.67 15.54
N ARG A 92 11.78 -13.72 14.73
CA ARG A 92 11.31 -12.58 13.92
C ARG A 92 10.04 -11.92 14.44
N SER A 93 9.48 -12.38 15.55
CA SER A 93 8.34 -11.71 16.19
C SER A 93 8.69 -10.27 16.60
N VAL A 94 7.81 -9.34 16.25
CA VAL A 94 8.02 -7.90 16.47
C VAL A 94 7.18 -7.39 17.65
N SER A 95 7.59 -6.26 18.24
CA SER A 95 6.74 -5.59 19.22
C SER A 95 5.61 -4.84 18.50
N PRO A 96 4.39 -4.77 19.09
CA PRO A 96 3.30 -3.95 18.54
C PRO A 96 3.73 -2.50 18.27
N ASP A 97 4.36 -1.84 19.23
CA ASP A 97 4.84 -0.46 19.10
C ASP A 97 5.87 -0.30 17.97
N GLY A 98 6.79 -1.26 17.85
CA GLY A 98 7.78 -1.26 16.78
C GLY A 98 7.14 -1.40 15.40
N PHE A 99 6.09 -2.22 15.27
CA PHE A 99 5.35 -2.39 14.03
C PHE A 99 4.54 -1.14 13.67
N VAL A 100 3.75 -0.60 14.61
CA VAL A 100 2.94 0.60 14.40
C VAL A 100 3.82 1.83 14.14
N GLY A 101 4.98 1.90 14.81
CA GLY A 101 5.96 2.98 14.66
C GLY A 101 6.74 2.97 13.34
N LEU A 102 6.60 1.94 12.48
CA LEU A 102 7.20 1.96 11.15
C LEU A 102 6.68 3.15 10.35
N THR A 103 7.58 3.91 9.77
CA THR A 103 7.25 5.07 8.93
C THR A 103 7.72 4.84 7.51
N PHE A 104 6.83 5.09 6.56
CA PHE A 104 7.12 4.97 5.14
C PHE A 104 6.91 6.32 4.46
N GLY A 105 7.78 6.62 3.49
CA GLY A 105 7.60 7.76 2.61
C GLY A 105 7.65 9.12 3.32
N LYS A 106 8.83 9.69 3.54
CA LYS A 106 8.90 11.13 3.87
C LYS A 106 8.34 11.92 2.69
N GLN A 107 7.41 12.83 2.97
CA GLN A 107 6.93 13.77 1.96
C GLN A 107 8.12 14.53 1.37
N VAL A 108 8.25 14.55 0.05
CA VAL A 108 9.30 15.29 -0.65
C VAL A 108 8.94 16.78 -0.62
N ASP A 109 9.89 17.64 -0.23
CA ASP A 109 9.68 19.08 -0.11
C ASP A 109 9.15 19.72 -1.39
N GLU A 110 9.56 19.21 -2.53
CA GLU A 110 9.09 19.62 -3.86
C GLU A 110 7.55 19.52 -3.97
N PHE A 111 6.92 18.59 -3.26
CA PHE A 111 5.47 18.36 -3.28
C PHE A 111 4.76 18.77 -1.98
N LYS A 112 5.35 19.65 -1.19
CA LYS A 112 4.77 20.08 0.10
C LYS A 112 3.37 20.67 -0.04
N ASP A 113 3.06 21.28 -1.17
CA ASP A 113 1.77 21.90 -1.47
C ASP A 113 0.78 20.98 -2.18
N TRP A 114 1.18 19.75 -2.49
CA TRP A 114 0.36 18.74 -3.15
C TRP A 114 -0.45 17.90 -2.15
N ALA A 115 -1.30 17.02 -2.68
CA ALA A 115 -1.97 16.00 -1.86
C ALA A 115 -0.93 15.17 -1.10
N PRO A 116 -1.03 15.04 0.24
CA PRO A 116 0.00 14.40 1.06
C PRO A 116 0.32 12.95 0.65
N CYS A 117 -0.69 12.20 0.21
CA CYS A 117 -0.53 10.83 -0.27
C CYS A 117 0.42 10.74 -1.48
N LEU A 118 0.36 11.70 -2.41
CA LEU A 118 1.29 11.76 -3.55
C LEU A 118 2.70 12.09 -3.10
N GLY A 119 2.86 13.07 -2.20
CA GLY A 119 4.18 13.41 -1.64
C GLY A 119 4.83 12.22 -0.94
N CYS A 120 4.07 11.41 -0.21
CA CYS A 120 4.55 10.17 0.40
C CYS A 120 4.95 9.13 -0.65
N MET A 121 4.11 8.91 -1.67
CA MET A 121 4.41 7.96 -2.75
C MET A 121 5.67 8.34 -3.52
N PHE A 122 5.87 9.62 -3.82
CA PHE A 122 7.10 10.09 -4.47
C PHE A 122 8.32 9.92 -3.57
N GLY A 123 8.19 10.18 -2.27
CA GLY A 123 9.29 10.07 -1.31
C GLY A 123 9.84 8.66 -1.12
N GLN A 124 9.05 7.64 -1.34
CA GLN A 124 9.47 6.24 -1.24
C GLN A 124 9.76 5.58 -2.60
N GLY A 125 9.42 6.25 -3.70
CA GLY A 125 9.41 5.67 -5.04
C GLY A 125 8.11 4.91 -5.32
N ILE A 126 7.72 4.88 -6.58
CA ILE A 126 6.45 4.26 -7.02
C ILE A 126 6.76 2.90 -7.63
N PRO A 127 6.45 1.79 -6.93
CA PRO A 127 6.76 0.45 -7.40
C PRO A 127 5.82 0.01 -8.52
N GLU A 128 6.24 -1.01 -9.25
CA GLU A 128 5.40 -1.70 -10.22
C GLU A 128 4.09 -2.17 -9.58
N GLY A 129 3.00 -2.17 -10.35
CA GLY A 129 1.66 -2.50 -9.85
C GLY A 129 0.86 -1.31 -9.31
N THR A 130 1.52 -0.20 -8.91
CA THR A 130 0.84 1.00 -8.41
C THR A 130 1.03 2.23 -9.32
N ARG A 131 1.98 2.16 -10.25
CA ARG A 131 2.41 3.29 -11.08
C ARG A 131 1.27 3.97 -11.82
N ASN A 132 0.40 3.20 -12.46
CA ASN A 132 -0.70 3.77 -13.28
C ASN A 132 -1.66 4.60 -12.42
N THR A 133 -2.11 4.08 -11.27
CA THR A 133 -3.00 4.81 -10.36
C THR A 133 -2.35 6.06 -9.78
N VAL A 134 -1.08 5.96 -9.38
CA VAL A 134 -0.35 7.11 -8.83
C VAL A 134 -0.10 8.17 -9.89
N MET A 135 0.30 7.77 -11.11
CA MET A 135 0.53 8.71 -12.21
C MET A 135 -0.77 9.34 -12.71
N PHE A 136 -1.89 8.61 -12.68
CA PHE A 136 -3.21 9.20 -12.95
C PHE A 136 -3.55 10.31 -11.94
N ALA A 137 -3.31 10.06 -10.65
CA ALA A 137 -3.50 11.08 -9.62
C ALA A 137 -2.48 12.23 -9.72
N ALA A 138 -1.23 11.92 -10.11
CA ALA A 138 -0.20 12.93 -10.34
C ALA A 138 -0.59 13.90 -11.45
N ALA A 139 -1.27 13.43 -12.50
CA ALA A 139 -1.76 14.28 -13.56
C ALA A 139 -2.75 15.36 -13.06
N VAL A 140 -3.60 15.02 -12.05
CA VAL A 140 -4.47 16.00 -11.38
C VAL A 140 -3.63 17.09 -10.70
N GLY A 141 -2.59 16.69 -9.97
CA GLY A 141 -1.67 17.62 -9.28
C GLY A 141 -0.91 18.50 -10.28
N CYS A 142 -0.37 17.92 -11.36
CA CYS A 142 0.33 18.64 -12.41
C CYS A 142 -0.57 19.71 -13.06
N LYS A 143 -1.80 19.38 -13.39
CA LYS A 143 -2.76 20.35 -13.97
C LYS A 143 -3.09 21.49 -13.00
N LYS A 144 -3.15 21.22 -11.68
CA LYS A 144 -3.35 22.28 -10.68
C LYS A 144 -2.11 23.17 -10.50
N GLU A 145 -0.92 22.59 -10.56
CA GLU A 145 0.34 23.30 -10.36
C GLU A 145 0.78 24.07 -11.59
N GLN A 146 0.77 23.42 -12.76
CA GLN A 146 1.31 23.94 -14.02
C GLN A 146 0.37 23.63 -15.19
N PRO A 147 -0.80 24.29 -15.31
CA PRO A 147 -1.82 23.96 -16.30
C PRO A 147 -1.29 23.93 -17.75
N GLU A 148 -0.39 24.83 -18.10
CA GLU A 148 0.17 24.94 -19.45
C GLU A 148 1.27 23.90 -19.75
N ASN A 149 1.92 23.38 -18.71
CA ASN A 149 3.07 22.48 -18.86
C ASN A 149 2.89 21.11 -18.14
N TRP A 150 1.65 20.79 -17.76
CA TRP A 150 1.36 19.63 -16.94
C TRP A 150 1.81 18.29 -17.53
N LYS A 151 1.82 18.16 -18.87
CA LYS A 151 2.24 16.92 -19.54
C LYS A 151 3.73 16.66 -19.36
N ALA A 152 4.57 17.65 -19.62
CA ALA A 152 6.00 17.54 -19.42
C ALA A 152 6.34 17.30 -17.94
N ARG A 153 5.61 17.95 -17.03
CA ARG A 153 5.74 17.72 -15.59
C ARG A 153 5.39 16.28 -15.19
N LEU A 154 4.35 15.71 -15.80
CA LEU A 154 3.97 14.32 -15.57
C LEU A 154 5.04 13.32 -16.04
N GLU A 155 5.65 13.57 -17.20
CA GLU A 155 6.75 12.76 -17.75
C GLU A 155 8.00 12.82 -16.86
N GLU A 156 8.33 14.01 -16.35
CA GLU A 156 9.41 14.20 -15.38
C GLU A 156 9.18 13.38 -14.10
N ILE A 157 7.97 13.46 -13.53
CA ILE A 157 7.58 12.69 -12.35
C ILE A 157 7.69 11.19 -12.62
N ASN A 158 7.22 10.71 -13.78
CA ASN A 158 7.34 9.32 -14.17
C ASN A 158 8.81 8.85 -14.19
N SER A 159 9.68 9.64 -14.83
CA SER A 159 11.09 9.29 -14.95
C SER A 159 11.82 9.29 -13.60
N LYS A 160 11.46 10.22 -12.71
CA LYS A 160 12.15 10.44 -11.44
C LYS A 160 11.68 9.50 -10.33
N TYR A 161 10.39 9.17 -10.28
CA TYR A 161 9.77 8.52 -9.13
C TYR A 161 9.19 7.13 -9.40
N CYS A 162 8.96 6.73 -10.66
CA CYS A 162 8.53 5.36 -10.97
C CYS A 162 9.71 4.43 -11.19
N THR A 163 9.65 3.24 -10.61
CA THR A 163 10.71 2.23 -10.74
C THR A 163 10.13 0.85 -11.12
N PRO A 164 10.34 0.40 -12.37
CA PRO A 164 10.78 1.16 -13.55
C PRO A 164 9.74 2.20 -14.00
N SER A 165 10.15 3.19 -14.79
CA SER A 165 9.21 4.18 -15.34
C SER A 165 8.09 3.52 -16.15
N LEU A 166 6.89 4.12 -16.17
CA LEU A 166 5.83 3.70 -17.08
C LEU A 166 6.28 3.92 -18.54
N PRO A 167 5.90 3.01 -19.45
CA PRO A 167 6.10 3.22 -20.89
C PRO A 167 5.45 4.51 -21.37
N ALA A 168 6.06 5.16 -22.36
CA ALA A 168 5.53 6.39 -22.93
C ALA A 168 4.08 6.27 -23.43
N SER A 169 3.69 5.09 -23.94
CA SER A 169 2.32 4.81 -24.40
C SER A 169 1.29 4.87 -23.27
N GLU A 170 1.66 4.44 -22.06
CA GLU A 170 0.79 4.51 -20.88
C GLU A 170 0.65 5.95 -20.39
N ILE A 171 1.76 6.71 -20.36
CA ILE A 171 1.74 8.14 -20.00
C ILE A 171 0.86 8.92 -21.00
N VAL A 172 1.00 8.69 -22.29
CA VAL A 172 0.16 9.31 -23.33
C VAL A 172 -1.32 8.94 -23.12
N THR A 173 -1.60 7.72 -22.72
CA THR A 173 -3.00 7.29 -22.40
C THR A 173 -3.58 8.11 -21.25
N ILE A 174 -2.81 8.28 -20.17
CA ILE A 174 -3.22 9.12 -19.03
C ILE A 174 -3.40 10.58 -19.47
N GLN A 175 -2.47 11.11 -20.23
CA GLN A 175 -2.54 12.49 -20.76
C GLN A 175 -3.82 12.68 -21.59
N ASN A 176 -4.12 11.78 -22.51
CA ASN A 176 -5.32 11.85 -23.36
C ASN A 176 -6.63 11.75 -22.56
N GLN A 177 -6.65 10.98 -21.47
CA GLN A 177 -7.81 10.91 -20.57
C GLN A 177 -8.04 12.27 -19.89
N HIS A 178 -6.98 12.85 -19.33
CA HIS A 178 -7.04 14.14 -18.63
C HIS A 178 -7.24 15.36 -19.55
N GLU A 179 -7.01 15.22 -20.85
CA GLU A 179 -7.39 16.25 -21.83
C GLU A 179 -8.89 16.27 -22.11
N LYS A 180 -9.49 15.06 -22.17
CA LYS A 180 -10.91 14.92 -22.51
C LYS A 180 -11.84 15.31 -21.36
N LYS A 181 -11.36 15.18 -20.14
CA LYS A 181 -12.18 15.38 -18.93
C LYS A 181 -11.29 15.79 -17.76
N ASP A 182 -11.80 16.70 -16.93
CA ASP A 182 -11.19 17.01 -15.65
C ASP A 182 -11.56 15.95 -14.61
N TYR A 183 -10.54 15.43 -13.97
CA TYR A 183 -10.66 14.43 -12.92
C TYR A 183 -10.29 15.01 -11.55
N GLY A 184 -10.96 14.50 -10.51
CA GLY A 184 -10.50 14.67 -9.13
C GLY A 184 -9.47 13.60 -8.75
N PHE A 185 -8.87 13.75 -7.57
CA PHE A 185 -7.99 12.72 -7.03
C PHE A 185 -8.77 11.43 -6.72
N PRO A 186 -8.28 10.25 -7.12
CA PRO A 186 -8.89 8.96 -6.83
C PRO A 186 -8.59 8.52 -5.39
N CYS A 187 -9.13 9.27 -4.40
CA CYS A 187 -8.80 9.14 -2.98
C CYS A 187 -9.24 7.83 -2.33
N ASP A 188 -10.13 7.08 -2.99
CA ASP A 188 -10.66 5.78 -2.57
C ASP A 188 -9.91 4.59 -3.16
N GLN A 189 -8.96 4.86 -4.06
CA GLN A 189 -8.16 3.83 -4.73
C GLN A 189 -6.80 3.63 -4.04
N GLU A 190 -6.40 2.36 -3.95
CA GLU A 190 -5.05 2.04 -3.50
C GLU A 190 -4.02 2.32 -4.62
N PRO A 191 -2.81 2.74 -4.24
CA PRO A 191 -2.26 2.90 -2.88
C PRO A 191 -2.60 4.24 -2.20
N LEU A 192 -3.23 5.17 -2.88
CA LEU A 192 -3.46 6.54 -2.37
C LEU A 192 -4.33 6.57 -1.12
N LYS A 193 -5.30 5.65 -1.03
CA LYS A 193 -6.19 5.53 0.11
C LYS A 193 -5.42 5.28 1.42
N SER A 194 -4.44 4.37 1.40
CA SER A 194 -3.63 4.00 2.58
C SER A 194 -2.76 5.15 3.10
N PHE A 195 -2.41 6.12 2.25
CA PHE A 195 -1.65 7.32 2.63
C PHE A 195 -2.52 8.58 2.75
N CYS A 196 -3.84 8.43 2.68
CA CYS A 196 -4.75 9.57 2.59
C CYS A 196 -4.89 10.29 3.93
N ASN A 197 -4.53 11.57 3.96
CA ASN A 197 -4.85 12.48 5.03
C ASN A 197 -5.75 13.60 4.49
N LYS A 198 -7.07 13.38 4.52
CA LYS A 198 -8.06 14.32 3.96
C LYS A 198 -8.01 15.68 4.65
N THR A 199 -7.82 15.71 5.96
CA THR A 199 -7.77 16.96 6.73
C THR A 199 -6.60 17.83 6.28
N LEU A 200 -5.40 17.24 6.21
CA LEU A 200 -4.22 17.94 5.72
C LEU A 200 -4.32 18.28 4.23
N CYS A 201 -4.90 17.38 3.41
CA CYS A 201 -5.04 17.60 1.98
C CYS A 201 -5.93 18.81 1.65
N LYS A 202 -6.96 19.08 2.47
CA LYS A 202 -7.82 20.27 2.32
C LYS A 202 -7.08 21.59 2.56
N THR A 203 -5.98 21.58 3.30
CA THR A 203 -5.18 22.79 3.56
C THR A 203 -4.09 23.02 2.52
N ARG A 204 -3.85 22.05 1.64
CA ARG A 204 -2.80 22.14 0.62
C ARG A 204 -3.26 22.93 -0.60
N LYS A 205 -2.37 23.74 -1.17
CA LYS A 205 -2.65 24.58 -2.34
C LYS A 205 -3.15 23.77 -3.54
N PHE A 206 -2.58 22.58 -3.77
CA PHE A 206 -2.96 21.66 -4.86
C PHE A 206 -3.64 20.39 -4.34
N GLY A 207 -4.26 20.47 -3.15
CA GLY A 207 -5.03 19.39 -2.56
C GLY A 207 -6.48 19.34 -3.03
N ILE A 208 -7.34 18.67 -2.23
CA ILE A 208 -8.77 18.49 -2.53
C ILE A 208 -9.63 19.72 -2.16
N GLY A 209 -9.14 20.67 -1.42
CA GLY A 209 -9.88 21.88 -0.97
C GLY A 209 -9.62 23.11 -1.82
N SER A 210 -8.68 23.06 -2.77
CA SER A 210 -8.41 24.17 -3.68
C SER A 210 -9.30 24.08 -4.92
N HIS A 211 -10.18 25.02 -5.08
CA HIS A 211 -10.93 25.30 -6.31
C HIS A 211 -10.34 26.50 -7.01
#